data_88d1c90e25c114b138937c8735253fb5
#
_entry.id   88d1c90e25c114b138937c8735253fb5
#
_cell.length_a   1.000
_cell.length_b   1.000
_cell.length_c   1.000
_cell.angle_alpha   90.00
_cell.angle_beta   90.00
_cell.angle_gamma   90.00
#
_symmetry.space_group_name_H-M   'P 1'
#
loop_
_entity.id
_entity.type
_entity.pdbx_description
1 polymer ?
#
loop_
_entity_poly.entity_id
_entity_poly.type
_entity_poly.pdbx_seq_one_letter_code
_entity_poly.pdbx_strand_id
1 'polypeptide(L)'
;MVGIGKENLSRPVPLNSLPAAPVSPLSPDFFQVSQTLVGEDAHGQRLDNFLFRIAHGVPKSHIYRIVRSGQVRVNGRRAHNAYRLQTGDVLRIPPLRIARREEACADEIMAGAQLKADLPILYEDAALLVINKPAGLAVHGGSGVSFGVIEALRRQRPQAKFLELAHRLDRETSGILLVGKKRSSLTVLHDMFREGSSGHGERRVDKRYFVLVAGRWQEPLHHVRLPLFKFLLESGERRVRVDALGKPAHTVFRLLARWENFSLLEAELRSGRTHQIRVHCAAMGYPIAGDEKYGDFALNRALVQKGLKRMFLHAWKMRLPHPVSGEALSLEAPLPVALTGFLREISCREKQDYGQAL
;
A
#
# COMPACT_ATOMS: atom_id res chain seq x y z
N MET A 1 -83.73 -11.55 -7.50
CA MET A 1 -82.83 -12.65 -7.93
C MET A 1 -81.39 -12.12 -7.98
N VAL A 2 -80.61 -12.63 -7.08
CA VAL A 2 -79.31 -12.09 -6.77
C VAL A 2 -78.27 -12.94 -7.50
N GLY A 3 -77.37 -12.32 -8.31
CA GLY A 3 -76.28 -12.96 -8.99
C GLY A 3 -75.02 -12.81 -8.16
N ILE A 4 -74.42 -13.93 -7.81
CA ILE A 4 -73.22 -14.07 -6.99
C ILE A 4 -72.00 -13.92 -7.86
N GLY A 5 -71.12 -12.95 -7.55
CA GLY A 5 -69.82 -12.74 -8.18
C GLY A 5 -68.79 -13.82 -7.72
N LYS A 6 -67.99 -14.28 -8.67
CA LYS A 6 -66.86 -15.22 -8.43
C LYS A 6 -65.65 -14.42 -8.03
N GLU A 7 -65.18 -14.60 -6.81
CA GLU A 7 -63.86 -14.13 -6.35
C GLU A 7 -62.71 -14.97 -6.99
N ASN A 8 -61.77 -14.27 -7.60
CA ASN A 8 -60.53 -14.84 -8.09
C ASN A 8 -59.53 -14.95 -6.93
N LEU A 9 -59.35 -16.15 -6.44
CA LEU A 9 -58.31 -16.49 -5.48
C LEU A 9 -56.91 -16.52 -6.17
N SER A 10 -56.15 -15.49 -5.89
CA SER A 10 -54.74 -15.44 -6.24
C SER A 10 -53.96 -16.49 -5.44
N ARG A 11 -53.32 -17.42 -6.15
CA ARG A 11 -52.43 -18.43 -5.55
C ARG A 11 -51.15 -17.76 -5.00
N PRO A 12 -50.68 -18.10 -3.79
CA PRO A 12 -49.44 -17.62 -3.26
C PRO A 12 -48.27 -18.32 -4.00
N VAL A 13 -47.30 -17.50 -4.46
CA VAL A 13 -46.05 -17.96 -5.00
C VAL A 13 -45.17 -18.52 -3.87
N PRO A 14 -44.61 -19.72 -3.94
CA PRO A 14 -43.78 -20.25 -2.86
C PRO A 14 -42.46 -19.47 -2.79
N LEU A 15 -42.18 -18.90 -1.61
CA LEU A 15 -40.85 -18.41 -1.22
C LEU A 15 -39.89 -19.62 -1.16
N ASN A 16 -39.20 -19.87 -2.24
CA ASN A 16 -38.11 -20.81 -2.22
C ASN A 16 -36.89 -20.15 -1.52
N SER A 17 -36.58 -20.68 -0.36
CA SER A 17 -35.46 -20.39 0.49
C SER A 17 -34.13 -20.39 -0.28
N LEU A 18 -33.52 -19.21 -0.44
CA LEU A 18 -32.13 -19.09 -0.85
C LEU A 18 -31.25 -19.39 0.36
N PRO A 19 -30.28 -20.31 0.28
CA PRO A 19 -29.34 -20.52 1.37
C PRO A 19 -28.36 -19.35 1.40
N ALA A 20 -28.31 -18.66 2.55
CA ALA A 20 -27.24 -17.72 2.88
C ALA A 20 -25.95 -18.51 3.09
N ALA A 21 -25.13 -18.63 2.06
CA ALA A 21 -23.77 -19.15 2.18
C ALA A 21 -22.81 -17.99 2.46
N PRO A 22 -21.90 -18.13 3.44
CA PRO A 22 -20.84 -17.15 3.69
C PRO A 22 -19.93 -17.08 2.46
N VAL A 23 -19.56 -15.88 2.04
CA VAL A 23 -18.62 -15.62 0.93
C VAL A 23 -17.24 -16.13 1.34
N SER A 24 -16.97 -17.40 1.11
CA SER A 24 -15.62 -17.96 1.09
C SER A 24 -14.83 -17.40 -0.09
N PRO A 25 -13.51 -17.23 0.01
CA PRO A 25 -12.68 -16.90 -1.15
C PRO A 25 -12.93 -17.96 -2.21
N LEU A 26 -13.32 -17.53 -3.39
CA LEU A 26 -13.85 -18.32 -4.47
C LEU A 26 -13.00 -19.58 -4.73
N SER A 27 -13.62 -20.73 -4.49
CA SER A 27 -13.15 -22.05 -4.94
C SER A 27 -13.02 -22.09 -6.47
N PRO A 28 -12.23 -23.01 -7.06
CA PRO A 28 -11.84 -23.00 -8.47
C PRO A 28 -12.95 -23.23 -9.51
N ASP A 29 -14.22 -23.19 -9.15
CA ASP A 29 -15.36 -23.49 -10.03
C ASP A 29 -15.96 -22.27 -10.75
N PHE A 30 -15.12 -21.36 -11.26
CA PHE A 30 -15.59 -20.31 -12.18
C PHE A 30 -15.93 -20.79 -13.60
N PHE A 31 -16.20 -22.09 -13.77
CA PHE A 31 -16.63 -22.62 -15.07
C PHE A 31 -18.10 -22.33 -15.38
N GLN A 32 -18.87 -21.82 -14.43
CA GLN A 32 -20.28 -21.48 -14.60
C GLN A 32 -20.55 -20.00 -14.27
N VAL A 33 -21.70 -19.50 -14.77
CA VAL A 33 -22.20 -18.17 -14.39
C VAL A 33 -22.50 -18.16 -12.89
N SER A 34 -21.85 -17.25 -12.16
CA SER A 34 -22.09 -17.10 -10.73
C SER A 34 -22.86 -15.82 -10.41
N GLN A 35 -23.61 -15.84 -9.32
CA GLN A 35 -24.23 -14.66 -8.71
C GLN A 35 -23.61 -14.44 -7.34
N THR A 36 -23.21 -13.19 -7.06
CA THR A 36 -22.58 -12.81 -5.80
C THR A 36 -23.33 -11.64 -5.19
N LEU A 37 -23.77 -11.79 -3.95
CA LEU A 37 -24.35 -10.69 -3.18
C LEU A 37 -23.24 -9.81 -2.62
N VAL A 38 -23.36 -8.50 -2.81
CA VAL A 38 -22.39 -7.51 -2.29
C VAL A 38 -22.66 -7.28 -0.80
N GLY A 39 -21.69 -7.66 0.02
CA GLY A 39 -21.71 -7.41 1.46
C GLY A 39 -21.27 -5.98 1.82
N GLU A 40 -21.34 -5.65 3.11
CA GLU A 40 -20.89 -4.35 3.65
C GLU A 40 -19.40 -4.09 3.38
N ASP A 41 -18.58 -5.14 3.33
CA ASP A 41 -17.14 -5.09 3.06
C ASP A 41 -16.80 -4.54 1.67
N ALA A 42 -17.73 -4.62 0.72
CA ALA A 42 -17.59 -4.14 -0.64
C ALA A 42 -18.39 -2.86 -0.93
N HIS A 43 -19.14 -2.32 0.05
CA HIS A 43 -19.92 -1.08 -0.13
C HIS A 43 -19.03 0.08 -0.59
N GLY A 44 -19.44 0.83 -1.62
CA GLY A 44 -18.71 1.94 -2.21
C GLY A 44 -17.46 1.54 -3.02
N GLN A 45 -17.12 0.25 -3.12
CA GLN A 45 -16.01 -0.22 -3.96
C GLN A 45 -16.39 -0.11 -5.43
N ARG A 46 -15.42 0.27 -6.28
CA ARG A 46 -15.63 0.23 -7.73
C ARG A 46 -15.78 -1.20 -8.22
N LEU A 47 -16.67 -1.42 -9.17
CA LEU A 47 -16.94 -2.73 -9.78
C LEU A 47 -15.67 -3.40 -10.34
N ASP A 48 -14.82 -2.64 -11.07
CA ASP A 48 -13.57 -3.16 -11.61
C ASP A 48 -12.61 -3.65 -10.50
N ASN A 49 -12.45 -2.88 -9.43
CA ASN A 49 -11.60 -3.24 -8.30
C ASN A 49 -12.15 -4.45 -7.52
N PHE A 50 -13.48 -4.55 -7.39
CA PHE A 50 -14.12 -5.72 -6.80
C PHE A 50 -13.81 -6.99 -7.63
N LEU A 51 -14.00 -6.91 -8.94
CA LEU A 51 -13.73 -8.03 -9.85
C LEU A 51 -12.25 -8.43 -9.85
N PHE A 52 -11.30 -7.47 -9.80
CA PHE A 52 -9.88 -7.79 -9.66
C PHE A 52 -9.55 -8.51 -8.36
N ARG A 53 -10.28 -8.19 -7.29
CA ARG A 53 -10.10 -8.84 -5.97
C ARG A 53 -10.58 -10.29 -5.98
N ILE A 54 -11.71 -10.57 -6.61
CA ILE A 54 -12.31 -11.92 -6.59
C ILE A 54 -11.79 -12.82 -7.71
N ALA A 55 -11.39 -12.27 -8.85
CA ALA A 55 -10.94 -13.01 -10.03
C ALA A 55 -9.39 -12.98 -10.12
N HIS A 56 -8.72 -13.50 -9.09
CA HIS A 56 -7.26 -13.60 -9.09
C HIS A 56 -6.75 -14.39 -10.29
N GLY A 57 -5.68 -13.89 -10.94
CA GLY A 57 -5.08 -14.53 -12.11
C GLY A 57 -5.75 -14.19 -13.45
N VAL A 58 -6.91 -13.53 -13.45
CA VAL A 58 -7.55 -13.04 -14.69
C VAL A 58 -6.92 -11.72 -15.12
N PRO A 59 -6.44 -11.59 -16.38
CA PRO A 59 -5.87 -10.32 -16.87
C PRO A 59 -6.85 -9.16 -16.77
N LYS A 60 -6.37 -7.98 -16.36
CA LYS A 60 -7.21 -6.77 -16.22
C LYS A 60 -7.93 -6.40 -17.51
N SER A 61 -7.28 -6.56 -18.66
CA SER A 61 -7.88 -6.35 -19.98
C SER A 61 -9.12 -7.23 -20.21
N HIS A 62 -9.09 -8.48 -19.74
CA HIS A 62 -10.23 -9.38 -19.81
C HIS A 62 -11.37 -8.89 -18.91
N ILE A 63 -11.10 -8.50 -17.67
CA ILE A 63 -12.12 -7.94 -16.76
C ILE A 63 -12.77 -6.70 -17.38
N TYR A 64 -11.98 -5.76 -17.93
CA TYR A 64 -12.54 -4.60 -18.62
C TYR A 64 -13.40 -4.99 -19.83
N ARG A 65 -13.01 -6.02 -20.57
CA ARG A 65 -13.77 -6.52 -21.73
C ARG A 65 -15.12 -7.08 -21.32
N ILE A 66 -15.19 -7.95 -20.31
CA ILE A 66 -16.45 -8.57 -19.85
C ILE A 66 -17.41 -7.56 -19.21
N VAL A 67 -16.91 -6.54 -18.54
CA VAL A 67 -17.75 -5.44 -18.02
C VAL A 67 -18.30 -4.60 -19.19
N ARG A 68 -17.44 -4.19 -20.14
CA ARG A 68 -17.82 -3.39 -21.30
C ARG A 68 -18.82 -4.12 -22.21
N SER A 69 -18.65 -5.41 -22.44
CA SER A 69 -19.57 -6.23 -23.23
C SER A 69 -20.90 -6.52 -22.51
N GLY A 70 -21.05 -6.15 -21.22
CA GLY A 70 -22.25 -6.38 -20.43
C GLY A 70 -22.44 -7.84 -20.00
N GLN A 71 -21.38 -8.64 -20.02
CA GLN A 71 -21.40 -10.01 -19.47
C GLN A 71 -21.46 -9.98 -17.94
N VAL A 72 -20.80 -8.99 -17.30
CA VAL A 72 -21.01 -8.65 -15.88
C VAL A 72 -22.26 -7.75 -15.77
N ARG A 73 -23.14 -8.08 -14.85
CA ARG A 73 -24.33 -7.30 -14.58
C ARG A 73 -24.50 -7.06 -13.09
N VAL A 74 -25.03 -5.89 -12.74
CA VAL A 74 -25.42 -5.51 -11.38
C VAL A 74 -26.93 -5.38 -11.35
N ASN A 75 -27.59 -6.12 -10.48
CA ASN A 75 -29.06 -6.17 -10.38
C ASN A 75 -29.74 -6.40 -11.76
N GLY A 76 -29.17 -7.30 -12.55
CA GLY A 76 -29.64 -7.62 -13.90
C GLY A 76 -29.31 -6.61 -15.00
N ARG A 77 -28.78 -5.41 -14.67
CA ARG A 77 -28.49 -4.31 -15.60
C ARG A 77 -27.01 -4.24 -15.97
N ARG A 78 -26.69 -3.64 -17.13
CA ARG A 78 -25.32 -3.29 -17.48
C ARG A 78 -24.77 -2.23 -16.53
N ALA A 79 -23.52 -2.40 -16.11
CA ALA A 79 -22.81 -1.43 -15.29
C ALA A 79 -21.47 -1.07 -15.94
N HIS A 80 -20.95 0.13 -15.69
CA HIS A 80 -19.63 0.55 -16.14
C HIS A 80 -18.56 0.24 -15.08
N ASN A 81 -17.31 0.20 -15.47
CA ASN A 81 -16.18 -0.17 -14.60
C ASN A 81 -16.11 0.64 -13.30
N ALA A 82 -16.49 1.92 -13.35
CA ALA A 82 -16.45 2.82 -12.19
C ALA A 82 -17.72 2.78 -11.32
N TYR A 83 -18.68 1.91 -11.62
CA TYR A 83 -19.88 1.75 -10.78
C TYR A 83 -19.48 1.47 -9.34
N ARG A 84 -20.12 2.18 -8.40
CA ARG A 84 -19.90 2.03 -6.96
C ARG A 84 -20.91 1.05 -6.40
N LEU A 85 -20.40 -0.11 -5.99
CA LEU A 85 -21.22 -1.19 -5.44
C LEU A 85 -21.94 -0.73 -4.17
N GLN A 86 -23.20 -1.13 -4.04
CA GLN A 86 -24.01 -0.92 -2.85
C GLN A 86 -24.19 -2.26 -2.11
N THR A 87 -24.27 -2.21 -0.80
CA THR A 87 -24.65 -3.40 -0.01
C THR A 87 -26.00 -3.91 -0.49
N GLY A 88 -26.10 -5.21 -0.76
CA GLY A 88 -27.30 -5.83 -1.33
C GLY A 88 -27.34 -5.89 -2.85
N ASP A 89 -26.38 -5.28 -3.58
CA ASP A 89 -26.28 -5.48 -5.03
C ASP A 89 -26.03 -6.96 -5.36
N VAL A 90 -26.72 -7.46 -6.38
CA VAL A 90 -26.50 -8.80 -6.93
C VAL A 90 -25.66 -8.70 -8.20
N LEU A 91 -24.43 -9.21 -8.14
CA LEU A 91 -23.54 -9.28 -9.29
C LEU A 91 -23.69 -10.62 -10.00
N ARG A 92 -23.99 -10.57 -11.30
CA ARG A 92 -23.86 -11.70 -12.20
C ARG A 92 -22.47 -11.65 -12.85
N ILE A 93 -21.69 -12.71 -12.67
CA ILE A 93 -20.30 -12.84 -13.18
C ILE A 93 -20.29 -13.98 -14.20
N PRO A 94 -19.81 -13.76 -15.43
CA PRO A 94 -19.69 -14.81 -16.44
C PRO A 94 -18.62 -15.84 -16.04
N PRO A 95 -18.57 -17.02 -16.69
CA PRO A 95 -17.48 -17.96 -16.50
C PRO A 95 -16.14 -17.28 -16.79
N LEU A 96 -15.20 -17.42 -15.86
CA LEU A 96 -13.85 -16.88 -15.98
C LEU A 96 -12.86 -18.03 -16.12
N ARG A 97 -12.19 -18.14 -17.26
CA ARG A 97 -11.07 -19.08 -17.41
C ARG A 97 -9.85 -18.47 -16.71
N ILE A 98 -9.49 -19.03 -15.58
CA ILE A 98 -8.24 -18.72 -14.90
C ILE A 98 -7.19 -19.62 -15.56
N ALA A 99 -6.18 -19.02 -16.21
CA ALA A 99 -5.02 -19.77 -16.64
C ALA A 99 -4.36 -20.36 -15.38
N ARG A 100 -4.37 -21.68 -15.23
CA ARG A 100 -3.60 -22.39 -14.19
C ARG A 100 -2.12 -22.09 -14.47
N ARG A 101 -1.54 -21.25 -13.69
CA ARG A 101 -0.11 -21.02 -13.65
C ARG A 101 0.46 -22.02 -12.65
N GLU A 102 0.66 -23.26 -13.09
CA GLU A 102 1.23 -24.33 -12.24
C GLU A 102 2.68 -24.00 -11.80
N GLU A 103 3.37 -23.13 -12.53
CA GLU A 103 4.72 -22.66 -12.20
C GLU A 103 4.75 -21.57 -11.10
N ALA A 104 3.63 -20.87 -10.83
CA ALA A 104 3.60 -19.82 -9.79
C ALA A 104 3.58 -20.40 -8.37
N CYS A 105 3.20 -21.65 -8.18
CA CYS A 105 3.13 -22.27 -6.85
C CYS A 105 4.50 -22.47 -6.20
N ALA A 106 5.54 -22.79 -6.98
CA ALA A 106 6.88 -23.03 -6.43
C ALA A 106 7.53 -21.71 -5.95
N ASP A 107 7.44 -20.64 -6.75
CA ASP A 107 7.93 -19.31 -6.38
C ASP A 107 7.10 -18.68 -5.25
N GLU A 108 5.79 -18.92 -5.21
CA GLU A 108 4.90 -18.50 -4.13
C GLU A 108 5.16 -19.28 -2.82
N ILE A 109 5.51 -20.56 -2.91
CA ILE A 109 5.88 -21.40 -1.77
C ILE A 109 7.25 -20.95 -1.23
N MET A 110 8.21 -20.67 -2.09
CA MET A 110 9.54 -20.20 -1.70
C MET A 110 9.50 -18.76 -1.16
N ALA A 111 8.76 -17.84 -1.81
CA ALA A 111 8.50 -16.50 -1.29
C ALA A 111 7.69 -16.54 0.01
N GLY A 112 6.74 -17.45 0.13
CA GLY A 112 5.96 -17.69 1.36
C GLY A 112 6.77 -18.33 2.49
N ALA A 113 7.79 -19.13 2.18
CA ALA A 113 8.71 -19.69 3.17
C ALA A 113 9.69 -18.64 3.72
N GLN A 114 10.13 -17.69 2.89
CA GLN A 114 10.90 -16.53 3.33
C GLN A 114 10.06 -15.54 4.14
N LEU A 115 8.75 -15.52 3.99
CA LEU A 115 7.80 -14.66 4.72
C LEU A 115 7.19 -15.33 5.97
N LYS A 116 7.82 -16.37 6.51
CA LYS A 116 7.65 -16.74 7.94
C LYS A 116 8.22 -15.66 8.89
N ALA A 117 8.83 -14.58 8.35
CA ALA A 117 9.24 -13.44 9.13
C ALA A 117 7.99 -12.82 9.77
N ASP A 118 7.91 -12.90 11.09
CA ASP A 118 6.94 -12.14 11.87
C ASP A 118 6.98 -10.69 11.42
N LEU A 119 5.84 -10.18 10.97
CA LEU A 119 5.68 -8.75 10.69
C LEU A 119 5.40 -8.07 12.05
N PRO A 120 6.38 -7.38 12.67
CA PRO A 120 6.18 -6.83 14.01
C PRO A 120 5.01 -5.86 14.03
N ILE A 121 4.06 -6.11 14.93
CA ILE A 121 2.88 -5.28 15.11
C ILE A 121 3.25 -4.14 16.06
N LEU A 122 3.03 -2.90 15.63
CA LEU A 122 3.22 -1.70 16.44
C LEU A 122 1.94 -1.28 17.14
N TYR A 123 0.79 -1.52 16.50
CA TYR A 123 -0.53 -1.21 17.03
C TYR A 123 -1.58 -2.06 16.33
N GLU A 124 -2.60 -2.49 17.04
CA GLU A 124 -3.75 -3.18 16.47
C GLU A 124 -5.01 -2.96 17.29
N ASP A 125 -6.11 -2.67 16.58
CA ASP A 125 -7.46 -2.65 17.15
C ASP A 125 -8.50 -3.25 16.17
N ALA A 126 -9.77 -2.94 16.35
CA ALA A 126 -10.85 -3.42 15.49
C ALA A 126 -10.89 -2.75 14.09
N ALA A 127 -10.23 -1.61 13.92
CA ALA A 127 -10.29 -0.76 12.72
C ALA A 127 -8.99 -0.70 11.95
N LEU A 128 -7.86 -0.80 12.65
CA LEU A 128 -6.52 -0.52 12.15
C LEU A 128 -5.53 -1.58 12.60
N LEU A 129 -4.61 -1.95 11.74
CA LEU A 129 -3.40 -2.71 12.03
C LEU A 129 -2.20 -1.90 11.53
N VAL A 130 -1.22 -1.71 12.40
CA VAL A 130 0.05 -1.02 12.09
C VAL A 130 1.20 -1.97 12.28
N ILE A 131 2.02 -2.12 11.27
CA ILE A 131 3.20 -2.98 11.32
C ILE A 131 4.48 -2.19 11.11
N ASN A 132 5.58 -2.71 11.66
CA ASN A 132 6.93 -2.29 11.32
C ASN A 132 7.41 -3.11 10.11
N LYS A 133 7.18 -2.60 8.89
CA LYS A 133 7.55 -3.30 7.66
C LYS A 133 9.07 -3.47 7.58
N PRO A 134 9.61 -4.68 7.40
CA PRO A 134 11.03 -4.87 7.09
C PRO A 134 11.38 -4.31 5.71
N ALA A 135 12.64 -3.97 5.49
CA ALA A 135 13.16 -3.66 4.14
C ALA A 135 13.23 -4.93 3.27
N GLY A 136 13.28 -4.74 1.95
CA GLY A 136 13.33 -5.82 0.98
C GLY A 136 11.97 -6.42 0.63
N LEU A 137 10.92 -6.14 1.40
CA LEU A 137 9.58 -6.65 1.21
C LEU A 137 8.68 -5.63 0.52
N ALA A 138 8.09 -6.00 -0.61
CA ALA A 138 7.08 -5.17 -1.29
C ALA A 138 5.79 -5.10 -0.45
N VAL A 139 5.06 -3.99 -0.52
CA VAL A 139 3.80 -3.85 0.22
C VAL A 139 2.66 -4.67 -0.39
N HIS A 140 2.68 -4.88 -1.71
CA HIS A 140 1.71 -5.71 -2.44
C HIS A 140 2.41 -6.42 -3.61
N GLY A 141 1.87 -7.53 -4.04
CA GLY A 141 2.24 -8.19 -5.29
C GLY A 141 1.98 -7.29 -6.51
N GLY A 142 2.67 -7.54 -7.60
CA GLY A 142 2.54 -6.75 -8.84
C GLY A 142 3.62 -7.11 -9.85
N SER A 143 3.94 -6.19 -10.79
CA SER A 143 4.92 -6.42 -11.86
C SER A 143 6.23 -7.00 -11.32
N GLY A 144 6.45 -8.30 -11.53
CA GLY A 144 7.68 -9.00 -11.13
C GLY A 144 7.78 -9.40 -9.65
N VAL A 145 6.72 -9.22 -8.84
CA VAL A 145 6.68 -9.65 -7.44
C VAL A 145 5.35 -10.34 -7.20
N SER A 146 5.37 -11.64 -6.95
CA SER A 146 4.15 -12.45 -6.77
C SER A 146 3.49 -12.22 -5.41
N PHE A 147 4.26 -11.80 -4.40
CA PHE A 147 3.83 -11.79 -3.00
C PHE A 147 4.38 -10.58 -2.24
N GLY A 148 3.54 -9.91 -1.44
CA GLY A 148 3.91 -8.76 -0.62
C GLY A 148 3.34 -8.85 0.80
N VAL A 149 3.50 -7.75 1.55
CA VAL A 149 3.03 -7.65 2.94
C VAL A 149 1.54 -7.96 3.09
N ILE A 150 0.70 -7.42 2.20
CA ILE A 150 -0.75 -7.58 2.34
C ILE A 150 -1.20 -9.02 2.09
N GLU A 151 -0.56 -9.70 1.15
CA GLU A 151 -0.80 -11.12 0.88
C GLU A 151 -0.34 -11.99 2.06
N ALA A 152 0.81 -11.66 2.68
CA ALA A 152 1.29 -12.32 3.90
C ALA A 152 0.30 -12.17 5.07
N LEU A 153 -0.14 -10.93 5.32
CA LEU A 153 -1.10 -10.64 6.39
C LEU A 153 -2.44 -11.38 6.19
N ARG A 154 -2.95 -11.44 4.97
CA ARG A 154 -4.18 -12.18 4.65
C ARG A 154 -4.02 -13.68 4.87
N ARG A 155 -2.85 -14.24 4.53
CA ARG A 155 -2.55 -15.66 4.79
C ARG A 155 -2.42 -15.98 6.29
N GLN A 156 -1.79 -15.09 7.06
CA GLN A 156 -1.65 -15.23 8.52
C GLN A 156 -2.99 -15.04 9.26
N ARG A 157 -3.95 -14.35 8.65
CA ARG A 157 -5.23 -13.97 9.25
C ARG A 157 -6.42 -14.39 8.37
N PRO A 158 -6.63 -15.71 8.14
CA PRO A 158 -7.66 -16.20 7.22
C PRO A 158 -9.09 -15.82 7.65
N GLN A 159 -9.29 -15.53 8.95
CA GLN A 159 -10.59 -15.10 9.48
C GLN A 159 -10.85 -13.59 9.30
N ALA A 160 -9.87 -12.82 8.86
CA ALA A 160 -10.04 -11.39 8.65
C ALA A 160 -10.87 -11.14 7.39
N LYS A 161 -12.10 -10.64 7.56
CA LYS A 161 -13.01 -10.32 6.45
C LYS A 161 -12.49 -9.22 5.54
N PHE A 162 -11.66 -8.32 6.08
CA PHE A 162 -11.10 -7.18 5.35
C PHE A 162 -9.71 -6.84 5.87
N LEU A 163 -8.73 -6.79 4.97
CA LEU A 163 -7.37 -6.27 5.20
C LEU A 163 -6.90 -5.58 3.92
N GLU A 164 -6.67 -4.26 3.96
CA GLU A 164 -6.21 -3.48 2.83
C GLU A 164 -5.19 -2.41 3.27
N LEU A 165 -4.20 -2.17 2.41
CA LEU A 165 -3.17 -1.15 2.66
C LEU A 165 -3.78 0.26 2.64
N ALA A 166 -3.54 1.05 3.68
CA ALA A 166 -3.93 2.46 3.73
C ALA A 166 -2.98 3.36 2.91
N HIS A 167 -1.70 3.00 2.86
CA HIS A 167 -0.67 3.68 2.06
C HIS A 167 0.40 2.68 1.62
N ARG A 168 1.46 3.17 1.01
CA ARG A 168 2.57 2.34 0.55
C ARG A 168 3.92 2.87 1.02
N LEU A 169 4.84 1.95 1.23
CA LEU A 169 6.28 2.18 1.31
C LEU A 169 6.97 1.53 0.12
N ASP A 170 8.14 2.01 -0.25
CA ASP A 170 8.98 1.34 -1.24
C ASP A 170 9.48 0.00 -0.69
N ARG A 171 9.85 -0.92 -1.56
CA ARG A 171 10.33 -2.25 -1.17
C ARG A 171 11.46 -2.17 -0.16
N GLU A 172 12.46 -1.31 -0.41
CA GLU A 172 13.65 -1.16 0.41
C GLU A 172 13.46 -0.25 1.63
N THR A 173 12.35 0.47 1.73
CA THR A 173 12.01 1.29 2.89
C THR A 173 11.42 0.43 3.99
N SER A 174 11.92 0.57 5.23
CA SER A 174 11.35 -0.07 6.42
C SER A 174 10.51 0.91 7.24
N GLY A 175 9.75 0.39 8.22
CA GLY A 175 9.03 1.18 9.22
C GLY A 175 7.51 1.14 9.09
N ILE A 176 6.85 2.15 9.60
CA ILE A 176 5.40 2.22 9.81
C ILE A 176 4.62 2.02 8.52
N LEU A 177 3.80 0.98 8.49
CA LEU A 177 2.84 0.69 7.43
C LEU A 177 1.45 0.43 8.02
N LEU A 178 0.44 1.19 7.56
CA LEU A 178 -0.93 1.11 8.03
C LEU A 178 -1.77 0.21 7.13
N VAL A 179 -2.57 -0.64 7.75
CA VAL A 179 -3.52 -1.56 7.12
C VAL A 179 -4.89 -1.35 7.73
N GLY A 180 -5.87 -1.02 6.92
CA GLY A 180 -7.27 -0.92 7.37
C GLY A 180 -7.87 -2.31 7.57
N LYS A 181 -8.54 -2.53 8.69
CA LYS A 181 -9.30 -3.75 9.03
C LYS A 181 -10.79 -3.61 8.72
N LYS A 182 -11.25 -2.41 8.36
CA LYS A 182 -12.62 -2.10 7.91
C LYS A 182 -12.58 -1.17 6.70
N ARG A 183 -13.56 -1.30 5.82
CA ARG A 183 -13.68 -0.46 4.64
C ARG A 183 -13.86 1.02 4.99
N SER A 184 -14.75 1.32 5.97
CA SER A 184 -14.95 2.68 6.47
C SER A 184 -13.68 3.33 6.95
N SER A 185 -12.90 2.62 7.79
CA SER A 185 -11.60 3.10 8.29
C SER A 185 -10.60 3.36 7.16
N LEU A 186 -10.54 2.47 6.17
CA LEU A 186 -9.68 2.64 5.01
C LEU A 186 -10.05 3.89 4.21
N THR A 187 -11.34 4.16 4.01
CA THR A 187 -11.81 5.35 3.28
C THR A 187 -11.37 6.62 3.99
N VAL A 188 -11.58 6.70 5.31
CA VAL A 188 -11.14 7.85 6.14
C VAL A 188 -9.62 8.04 6.06
N LEU A 189 -8.83 6.96 6.17
CA LEU A 189 -7.37 7.02 6.04
C LEU A 189 -6.95 7.54 4.66
N HIS A 190 -7.58 7.06 3.58
CA HIS A 190 -7.27 7.55 2.23
C HIS A 190 -7.60 9.04 2.06
N ASP A 191 -8.67 9.53 2.68
CA ASP A 191 -9.03 10.94 2.64
C ASP A 191 -7.99 11.78 3.40
N MET A 192 -7.58 11.38 4.61
CA MET A 192 -6.51 12.03 5.36
C MET A 192 -5.19 12.10 4.58
N PHE A 193 -4.80 11.00 3.90
CA PHE A 193 -3.57 10.99 3.08
C PHE A 193 -3.68 11.85 1.82
N ARG A 194 -4.88 12.02 1.27
CA ARG A 194 -5.14 12.85 0.09
C ARG A 194 -5.14 14.34 0.43
N GLU A 195 -5.83 14.73 1.49
CA GLU A 195 -5.89 16.11 1.99
C GLU A 195 -4.50 16.64 2.34
N GLY A 196 -3.69 15.84 3.05
CA GLY A 196 -2.30 16.19 3.35
C GLY A 196 -1.40 16.34 2.12
N SER A 197 -1.84 15.90 0.93
CA SER A 197 -1.09 16.01 -0.33
C SER A 197 -1.54 17.14 -1.24
N SER A 198 -2.67 17.80 -0.96
CA SER A 198 -3.26 18.85 -1.80
C SER A 198 -2.78 20.27 -1.45
N GLY A 199 -2.10 20.44 -0.33
CA GLY A 199 -1.59 21.75 0.11
C GLY A 199 -2.65 22.73 0.63
N HIS A 200 -3.92 22.32 0.63
CA HIS A 200 -5.05 23.11 1.14
C HIS A 200 -5.64 22.39 2.38
N GLY A 201 -5.81 23.12 3.47
CA GLY A 201 -6.37 22.63 4.73
C GLY A 201 -5.33 22.19 5.78
N GLU A 202 -5.80 21.95 7.00
CA GLU A 202 -4.96 21.42 8.08
C GLU A 202 -4.46 20.03 7.75
N ARG A 203 -3.17 19.84 7.90
CA ARG A 203 -2.53 18.56 7.64
C ARG A 203 -2.84 17.57 8.75
N ARG A 204 -3.65 16.56 8.43
CA ARG A 204 -4.08 15.54 9.39
C ARG A 204 -3.03 14.46 9.65
N VAL A 205 -2.08 14.24 8.73
CA VAL A 205 -1.07 13.17 8.84
C VAL A 205 0.34 13.73 8.82
N ASP A 206 1.08 13.55 9.91
CA ASP A 206 2.52 13.82 9.99
C ASP A 206 3.30 12.52 9.77
N LYS A 207 4.21 12.50 8.79
CA LYS A 207 5.05 11.34 8.42
C LYS A 207 6.51 11.73 8.45
N ARG A 208 7.28 11.06 9.30
CA ARG A 208 8.71 11.34 9.47
C ARG A 208 9.55 10.10 9.22
N TYR A 209 10.67 10.31 8.56
CA TYR A 209 11.60 9.27 8.16
C TYR A 209 13.00 9.59 8.64
N PHE A 210 13.74 8.59 9.11
CA PHE A 210 15.18 8.71 9.23
C PHE A 210 15.84 8.39 7.90
N VAL A 211 16.77 9.24 7.51
CA VAL A 211 17.49 9.19 6.24
C VAL A 211 18.97 9.44 6.49
N LEU A 212 19.83 8.50 6.14
CA LEU A 212 21.29 8.74 6.10
C LEU A 212 21.68 9.08 4.66
N VAL A 213 22.27 10.23 4.48
CA VAL A 213 22.76 10.68 3.16
C VAL A 213 24.27 10.75 3.11
N ALA A 214 24.84 10.56 1.93
CA ALA A 214 26.25 10.81 1.68
C ALA A 214 26.53 12.32 1.64
N GLY A 215 27.65 12.72 2.22
CA GLY A 215 28.11 14.10 2.26
C GLY A 215 27.66 14.88 3.50
N ARG A 216 28.23 16.08 3.61
CA ARG A 216 28.03 17.00 4.76
C ARG A 216 26.88 17.95 4.48
N TRP A 217 25.69 17.61 4.94
CA TRP A 217 24.51 18.49 4.86
C TRP A 217 24.75 19.79 5.64
N GLN A 218 24.46 20.93 5.02
CA GLN A 218 24.86 22.23 5.58
C GLN A 218 23.77 22.85 6.47
N GLU A 219 22.52 22.78 6.04
CA GLU A 219 21.44 23.53 6.68
C GLU A 219 20.77 22.72 7.81
N PRO A 220 20.55 23.31 8.99
CA PRO A 220 19.82 22.65 10.07
C PRO A 220 18.38 22.27 9.68
N LEU A 221 17.75 23.10 8.84
CA LEU A 221 16.39 22.90 8.33
C LEU A 221 16.32 23.35 6.87
N HIS A 222 15.86 22.46 5.99
CA HIS A 222 15.77 22.75 4.56
C HIS A 222 14.45 22.28 3.95
N HIS A 223 13.81 23.15 3.16
CA HIS A 223 12.55 22.88 2.46
C HIS A 223 12.80 22.59 0.98
N VAL A 224 12.68 21.32 0.57
CA VAL A 224 12.80 20.92 -0.83
C VAL A 224 11.42 20.87 -1.49
N ARG A 225 11.19 21.74 -2.48
CA ARG A 225 9.94 21.86 -3.25
C ARG A 225 10.21 21.62 -4.73
N LEU A 226 10.57 20.41 -5.10
CA LEU A 226 10.91 20.02 -6.47
C LEU A 226 9.83 19.11 -7.03
N PRO A 227 9.21 19.43 -8.19
CA PRO A 227 8.16 18.62 -8.78
C PRO A 227 8.74 17.31 -9.34
N LEU A 228 7.96 16.23 -9.23
CA LEU A 228 8.40 14.88 -9.54
C LEU A 228 7.61 14.26 -10.69
N PHE A 229 8.32 13.86 -11.74
CA PHE A 229 7.80 13.21 -12.93
C PHE A 229 8.14 11.73 -12.96
N LYS A 230 7.13 10.87 -13.26
CA LYS A 230 7.30 9.43 -13.40
C LYS A 230 7.52 9.08 -14.86
N PHE A 231 8.51 8.26 -15.15
CA PHE A 231 8.79 7.77 -16.50
C PHE A 231 9.17 6.28 -16.47
N LEU A 232 9.14 5.66 -17.62
CA LEU A 232 9.60 4.27 -17.83
C LEU A 232 10.96 4.33 -18.56
N LEU A 233 11.89 3.54 -18.10
CA LEU A 233 13.09 3.21 -18.87
C LEU A 233 12.73 2.24 -20.00
N GLU A 234 13.58 2.09 -21.00
CA GLU A 234 13.41 1.10 -22.08
C GLU A 234 13.29 -0.33 -21.55
N SER A 235 13.94 -0.62 -20.42
CA SER A 235 13.81 -1.88 -19.69
C SER A 235 12.43 -2.12 -19.06
N GLY A 236 11.49 -1.15 -19.14
CA GLY A 236 10.19 -1.18 -18.46
C GLY A 236 10.27 -0.82 -16.96
N GLU A 237 11.45 -0.51 -16.44
CA GLU A 237 11.59 -0.08 -15.05
C GLU A 237 11.00 1.31 -14.84
N ARG A 238 10.19 1.46 -13.78
CA ARG A 238 9.62 2.76 -13.39
C ARG A 238 10.63 3.57 -12.60
N ARG A 239 10.92 4.77 -13.08
CA ARG A 239 11.79 5.76 -12.42
C ARG A 239 11.05 7.08 -12.18
N VAL A 240 11.65 7.92 -11.35
CA VAL A 240 11.15 9.27 -11.04
C VAL A 240 12.32 10.24 -11.15
N ARG A 241 12.08 11.42 -11.70
CA ARG A 241 13.06 12.51 -11.75
C ARG A 241 12.44 13.83 -11.36
N VAL A 242 13.25 14.81 -10.99
CA VAL A 242 12.83 16.22 -10.91
C VAL A 242 12.57 16.72 -12.32
N ASP A 243 11.39 17.32 -12.53
CA ASP A 243 10.98 17.81 -13.84
C ASP A 243 9.85 18.82 -13.66
N ALA A 244 9.90 19.94 -14.33
CA ALA A 244 8.88 21.00 -14.24
C ALA A 244 7.46 20.52 -14.60
N LEU A 245 7.34 19.50 -15.46
CA LEU A 245 6.07 18.86 -15.81
C LEU A 245 5.60 17.84 -14.76
N GLY A 246 6.37 17.67 -13.70
CA GLY A 246 6.09 16.74 -12.62
C GLY A 246 4.97 17.22 -11.68
N LYS A 247 4.53 16.31 -10.82
CA LYS A 247 3.58 16.66 -9.77
C LYS A 247 4.29 17.38 -8.63
N PRO A 248 3.73 18.48 -8.08
CA PRO A 248 4.29 19.17 -6.92
C PRO A 248 4.60 18.18 -5.79
N ALA A 249 5.79 18.33 -5.20
CA ALA A 249 6.25 17.54 -4.08
C ALA A 249 7.02 18.43 -3.11
N HIS A 250 6.84 18.19 -1.79
CA HIS A 250 7.47 18.98 -0.74
C HIS A 250 7.95 18.05 0.38
N THR A 251 9.23 18.10 0.67
CA THR A 251 9.90 17.43 1.80
C THR A 251 10.61 18.48 2.65
N VAL A 252 10.49 18.38 3.97
CA VAL A 252 11.26 19.18 4.91
C VAL A 252 12.32 18.29 5.53
N PHE A 253 13.58 18.66 5.38
CA PHE A 253 14.71 17.95 5.97
C PHE A 253 15.21 18.73 7.21
N ARG A 254 15.38 18.02 8.31
CA ARG A 254 16.00 18.49 9.53
C ARG A 254 17.26 17.69 9.78
N LEU A 255 18.40 18.36 9.94
CA LEU A 255 19.67 17.74 10.30
C LEU A 255 19.60 17.26 11.77
N LEU A 256 19.90 15.97 11.98
CA LEU A 256 19.96 15.33 13.30
C LEU A 256 21.39 15.12 13.76
N ALA A 257 22.24 14.59 12.88
CA ALA A 257 23.64 14.37 13.14
C ALA A 257 24.46 14.50 11.85
N ARG A 258 25.73 14.91 11.98
CA ARG A 258 26.64 15.08 10.85
C ARG A 258 28.03 14.57 11.21
N TRP A 259 28.60 13.83 10.28
CA TRP A 259 29.97 13.32 10.30
C TRP A 259 30.74 13.86 9.09
N GLU A 260 31.97 13.40 8.92
CA GLU A 260 32.82 13.83 7.80
C GLU A 260 32.22 13.47 6.43
N ASN A 261 31.74 12.25 6.27
CA ASN A 261 31.26 11.73 4.97
C ASN A 261 29.73 11.51 4.93
N PHE A 262 29.02 11.67 6.04
CA PHE A 262 27.60 11.36 6.13
C PHE A 262 26.83 12.41 6.95
N SER A 263 25.53 12.46 6.69
CA SER A 263 24.60 13.24 7.51
C SER A 263 23.32 12.44 7.74
N LEU A 264 22.84 12.40 9.01
CA LEU A 264 21.57 11.84 9.39
C LEU A 264 20.51 12.93 9.41
N LEU A 265 19.44 12.73 8.67
CA LEU A 265 18.33 13.67 8.54
C LEU A 265 17.04 13.04 9.03
N GLU A 266 16.16 13.88 9.58
CA GLU A 266 14.74 13.61 9.66
C GLU A 266 14.06 14.22 8.42
N ALA A 267 13.40 13.42 7.62
CA ALA A 267 12.63 13.87 6.46
C ALA A 267 11.14 13.86 6.81
N GLU A 268 10.51 15.03 6.82
CA GLU A 268 9.07 15.20 6.97
C GLU A 268 8.41 15.30 5.60
N LEU A 269 7.50 14.37 5.30
CA LEU A 269 6.76 14.35 4.03
C LEU A 269 5.53 15.25 4.10
N ARG A 270 5.54 16.38 3.39
CA ARG A 270 4.38 17.25 3.16
C ARG A 270 3.51 16.77 2.00
N SER A 271 4.05 15.93 1.13
CA SER A 271 3.36 15.19 0.07
C SER A 271 3.88 13.76 0.01
N GLY A 272 3.18 12.83 -0.67
CA GLY A 272 3.53 11.42 -0.74
C GLY A 272 3.72 10.93 -2.17
N ARG A 273 4.70 11.46 -2.91
CA ARG A 273 4.99 11.01 -4.28
C ARG A 273 5.92 9.78 -4.26
N THR A 274 5.85 8.96 -5.28
CA THR A 274 6.72 7.79 -5.44
C THR A 274 8.19 8.21 -5.37
N HIS A 275 8.99 7.51 -4.57
CA HIS A 275 10.42 7.73 -4.37
C HIS A 275 10.80 9.17 -3.95
N GLN A 276 9.85 9.96 -3.38
CA GLN A 276 10.01 11.39 -3.17
C GLN A 276 11.29 11.75 -2.39
N ILE A 277 11.50 11.18 -1.21
CA ILE A 277 12.68 11.46 -0.38
C ILE A 277 13.96 11.13 -1.16
N ARG A 278 13.98 9.97 -1.81
CA ARG A 278 15.14 9.47 -2.55
C ARG A 278 15.55 10.40 -3.68
N VAL A 279 14.57 10.84 -4.49
CA VAL A 279 14.83 11.75 -5.62
C VAL A 279 15.17 13.15 -5.14
N HIS A 280 14.53 13.65 -4.08
CA HIS A 280 14.87 14.95 -3.50
C HIS A 280 16.30 14.96 -2.95
N CYS A 281 16.71 13.94 -2.18
CA CYS A 281 18.08 13.82 -1.68
C CYS A 281 19.10 13.78 -2.82
N ALA A 282 18.88 12.95 -3.85
CA ALA A 282 19.76 12.86 -5.00
C ALA A 282 19.85 14.18 -5.79
N ALA A 283 18.73 14.88 -5.98
CA ALA A 283 18.69 16.16 -6.69
C ALA A 283 19.43 17.29 -5.94
N MET A 284 19.49 17.19 -4.61
CA MET A 284 20.24 18.12 -3.76
C MET A 284 21.75 17.78 -3.68
N GLY A 285 22.20 16.72 -4.34
CA GLY A 285 23.60 16.25 -4.29
C GLY A 285 23.94 15.44 -3.04
N TYR A 286 22.95 15.00 -2.28
CA TYR A 286 23.09 14.20 -1.07
C TYR A 286 22.37 12.84 -1.23
N PRO A 287 22.86 11.92 -2.05
CA PRO A 287 22.19 10.64 -2.29
C PRO A 287 22.09 9.81 -1.00
N ILE A 288 21.00 9.04 -0.87
CA ILE A 288 20.80 8.18 0.29
C ILE A 288 21.81 7.03 0.28
N ALA A 289 22.45 6.78 1.42
CA ALA A 289 23.36 5.66 1.60
C ALA A 289 22.65 4.31 1.36
N GLY A 290 23.19 3.49 0.48
CA GLY A 290 22.62 2.20 0.09
C GLY A 290 21.43 2.27 -0.87
N ASP A 291 21.13 3.41 -1.50
CA ASP A 291 20.10 3.50 -2.53
C ASP A 291 20.60 3.00 -3.87
N GLU A 292 20.11 1.84 -4.31
CA GLU A 292 20.50 1.21 -5.57
C GLU A 292 19.91 1.86 -6.83
N LYS A 293 18.97 2.82 -6.68
CA LYS A 293 18.33 3.48 -7.82
C LYS A 293 18.79 4.90 -8.07
N TYR A 294 18.95 5.66 -7.00
CA TYR A 294 19.24 7.11 -7.05
C TYR A 294 20.51 7.46 -6.28
N GLY A 295 21.18 6.47 -5.70
CA GLY A 295 22.38 6.64 -4.88
C GLY A 295 23.68 6.67 -5.67
N ASP A 296 24.76 6.80 -4.95
CA ASP A 296 26.13 6.61 -5.47
C ASP A 296 26.49 5.11 -5.47
N PHE A 297 26.60 4.52 -6.65
CA PHE A 297 26.85 3.08 -6.79
C PHE A 297 28.26 2.66 -6.37
N ALA A 298 29.26 3.54 -6.49
CA ALA A 298 30.62 3.27 -6.04
C ALA A 298 30.69 3.27 -4.51
N LEU A 299 30.11 4.28 -3.89
CA LEU A 299 29.96 4.37 -2.44
C LEU A 299 29.16 3.18 -1.90
N ASN A 300 28.04 2.82 -2.53
CA ASN A 300 27.20 1.71 -2.06
C ASN A 300 27.95 0.37 -2.01
N ARG A 301 28.82 0.09 -2.98
CA ARG A 301 29.68 -1.10 -2.94
C ARG A 301 30.61 -1.09 -1.73
N ALA A 302 31.21 0.07 -1.41
CA ALA A 302 32.06 0.22 -0.22
C ALA A 302 31.26 0.09 1.08
N LEU A 303 30.02 0.60 1.11
CA LEU A 303 29.12 0.51 2.26
C LEU A 303 28.69 -0.92 2.59
N VAL A 304 28.50 -1.76 1.57
CA VAL A 304 28.21 -3.20 1.77
C VAL A 304 29.33 -3.88 2.55
N GLN A 305 30.60 -3.57 2.24
CA GLN A 305 31.76 -4.10 2.97
C GLN A 305 31.84 -3.58 4.42
N LYS A 306 31.26 -2.40 4.67
CA LYS A 306 31.12 -1.80 6.02
C LYS A 306 29.82 -2.19 6.73
N GLY A 307 29.09 -3.20 6.26
CA GLY A 307 27.91 -3.74 6.90
C GLY A 307 26.57 -3.09 6.51
N LEU A 308 26.55 -2.00 5.71
CA LEU A 308 25.30 -1.42 5.22
C LEU A 308 24.86 -2.10 3.91
N LYS A 309 24.05 -3.16 4.04
CA LYS A 309 23.56 -3.99 2.91
C LYS A 309 22.17 -3.58 2.40
N ARG A 310 21.70 -2.40 2.77
CA ARG A 310 20.36 -1.90 2.42
C ARG A 310 20.32 -0.38 2.40
N MET A 311 19.31 0.19 1.75
CA MET A 311 19.03 1.63 1.79
C MET A 311 18.73 2.11 3.21
N PHE A 312 19.38 3.19 3.65
CA PHE A 312 19.14 3.82 4.94
C PHE A 312 17.97 4.79 4.87
N LEU A 313 16.78 4.23 4.75
CA LEU A 313 15.51 4.98 4.79
C LEU A 313 14.50 4.21 5.65
N HIS A 314 13.97 4.87 6.69
CA HIS A 314 13.09 4.26 7.67
C HIS A 314 11.94 5.18 8.08
N ALA A 315 10.69 4.75 7.87
CA ALA A 315 9.48 5.44 8.32
C ALA A 315 9.32 5.26 9.84
N TRP A 316 9.91 6.17 10.62
CA TRP A 316 10.06 5.97 12.05
C TRP A 316 8.91 6.52 12.89
N LYS A 317 8.27 7.61 12.44
CA LYS A 317 7.19 8.26 13.19
C LYS A 317 6.03 8.64 12.29
N MET A 318 4.82 8.42 12.79
CA MET A 318 3.59 8.86 12.14
C MET A 318 2.60 9.34 13.20
N ARG A 319 1.98 10.51 12.95
CA ARG A 319 0.89 11.04 13.77
C ARG A 319 -0.31 11.29 12.88
N LEU A 320 -1.48 10.85 13.32
CA LEU A 320 -2.75 11.02 12.59
C LEU A 320 -3.92 10.88 13.58
N PRO A 321 -5.12 11.41 13.25
CA PRO A 321 -6.33 11.05 13.97
C PRO A 321 -6.66 9.57 13.73
N HIS A 322 -7.11 8.87 14.76
CA HIS A 322 -7.60 7.51 14.61
C HIS A 322 -8.86 7.50 13.71
N PRO A 323 -8.98 6.59 12.71
CA PRO A 323 -10.01 6.68 11.67
C PRO A 323 -11.46 6.47 12.15
N VAL A 324 -11.66 6.02 13.38
CA VAL A 324 -12.98 5.79 13.97
C VAL A 324 -13.25 6.75 15.13
N SER A 325 -12.36 6.82 16.13
CA SER A 325 -12.56 7.68 17.30
C SER A 325 -12.20 9.15 17.06
N GLY A 326 -11.34 9.44 16.08
CA GLY A 326 -10.80 10.80 15.85
C GLY A 326 -9.70 11.20 16.83
N GLU A 327 -9.39 10.40 17.84
CA GLU A 327 -8.33 10.67 18.82
C GLU A 327 -6.95 10.68 18.17
N ALA A 328 -6.05 11.51 18.69
CA ALA A 328 -4.69 11.61 18.19
C ALA A 328 -3.90 10.31 18.43
N LEU A 329 -3.50 9.64 17.36
CA LEU A 329 -2.66 8.45 17.37
C LEU A 329 -1.23 8.82 17.01
N SER A 330 -0.27 8.52 17.92
CA SER A 330 1.17 8.69 17.69
C SER A 330 1.82 7.31 17.62
N LEU A 331 2.44 7.01 16.47
CA LEU A 331 3.06 5.74 16.17
C LEU A 331 4.55 5.94 15.98
N GLU A 332 5.35 5.03 16.56
CA GLU A 332 6.79 5.02 16.39
C GLU A 332 7.28 3.61 16.07
N ALA A 333 8.16 3.49 15.08
CA ALA A 333 8.83 2.26 14.73
C ALA A 333 10.31 2.36 15.14
N PRO A 334 10.83 1.40 15.93
CA PRO A 334 12.24 1.42 16.29
C PRO A 334 13.13 1.28 15.06
N LEU A 335 14.25 2.00 15.06
CA LEU A 335 15.24 1.88 14.00
C LEU A 335 15.79 0.44 13.96
N PRO A 336 15.81 -0.22 12.79
CA PRO A 336 16.33 -1.57 12.67
C PRO A 336 17.77 -1.71 13.17
N VAL A 337 18.09 -2.82 13.84
CA VAL A 337 19.42 -3.10 14.44
C VAL A 337 20.56 -2.89 13.43
N ALA A 338 20.37 -3.31 12.17
CA ALA A 338 21.36 -3.11 11.12
C ALA A 338 21.67 -1.62 10.86
N LEU A 339 20.66 -0.75 10.93
CA LEU A 339 20.85 0.70 10.73
C LEU A 339 21.45 1.37 11.97
N THR A 340 21.00 0.99 13.16
CA THR A 340 21.58 1.46 14.43
C THR A 340 23.04 1.04 14.55
N GLY A 341 23.37 -0.21 14.20
CA GLY A 341 24.74 -0.72 14.22
C GLY A 341 25.65 0.09 13.27
N PHE A 342 25.14 0.40 12.07
CA PHE A 342 25.90 1.20 11.11
C PHE A 342 26.14 2.65 11.59
N LEU A 343 25.16 3.29 12.24
CA LEU A 343 25.35 4.62 12.86
C LEU A 343 26.43 4.59 13.94
N ARG A 344 26.46 3.56 14.77
CA ARG A 344 27.50 3.38 15.80
C ARG A 344 28.87 3.21 15.15
N GLU A 345 28.97 2.45 14.09
CA GLU A 345 30.23 2.25 13.34
C GLU A 345 30.75 3.56 12.75
N ILE A 346 29.87 4.38 12.13
CA ILE A 346 30.26 5.71 11.64
C ILE A 346 30.77 6.56 12.81
N SER A 347 30.01 6.62 13.90
CA SER A 347 30.37 7.46 15.07
C SER A 347 31.67 7.03 15.75
N CYS A 348 32.10 5.78 15.60
CA CYS A 348 33.40 5.31 16.07
C CYS A 348 34.54 5.68 15.12
N ARG A 349 34.26 5.82 13.82
CA ARG A 349 35.29 6.03 12.80
C ARG A 349 35.45 7.48 12.37
N GLU A 350 34.38 8.24 12.42
CA GLU A 350 34.33 9.62 11.94
C GLU A 350 33.96 10.58 13.06
N LYS A 351 34.62 11.74 13.08
CA LYS A 351 34.27 12.80 14.01
C LYS A 351 32.88 13.33 13.72
N GLN A 352 32.03 13.30 14.72
CA GLN A 352 30.69 13.93 14.69
C GLN A 352 30.82 15.40 15.08
N ASP A 353 30.27 16.31 14.27
CA ASP A 353 30.34 17.74 14.48
C ASP A 353 28.99 18.44 14.62
N TYR A 354 27.90 17.66 14.61
CA TYR A 354 26.55 18.17 14.82
C TYR A 354 25.63 17.09 15.42
N GLY A 355 24.85 17.46 16.45
CA GLY A 355 23.81 16.61 17.04
C GLY A 355 24.38 15.38 17.79
N GLN A 356 23.50 14.42 18.03
CA GLN A 356 23.84 13.11 18.59
C GLN A 356 23.29 12.01 17.66
N ALA A 357 24.04 10.92 17.52
CA ALA A 357 23.53 9.72 16.84
C ALA A 357 22.41 9.07 17.69
N LEU A 358 21.43 8.49 17.03
CA LEU A 358 20.27 7.82 17.63
C LEU A 358 20.64 6.50 18.29
#